data_c8d407747e9410ea1b4756b501e00eed
#
_entry.id   c8d407747e9410ea1b4756b501e00eed
#
_cell.length_a   1.000
_cell.length_b   1.000
_cell.length_c   1.000
_cell.angle_alpha   90.00
_cell.angle_beta   90.00
_cell.angle_gamma   90.00
#
_symmetry.space_group_name_H-M   'P 1'
#
loop_
_entity.id
_entity.type
_entity.pdbx_description
1 polymer ?
#
loop_
_entity_poly.entity_id
_entity_poly.type
_entity_poly.pdbx_seq_one_letter_code
_entity_poly.pdbx_strand_id
1 'polypeptide(L)'
;MTDDQRPGPAVTAQRLEEATRDLVSSTLQIPRPSDINAVLASLGTAQGVLAQAYEQLAVWHSQVVHGVHHAGEHETDDSGNPAWVRAELALHEAAHHSTNAAEALERARSATGVARWFDEIKADE
;
A
#
# COMPACT_ATOMS: atom_id res chain seq x y z
N MET A 1 -33.37 5.59 -2.80
CA MET A 1 -31.97 5.25 -3.14
C MET A 1 -31.02 5.95 -2.18
N THR A 2 -30.14 5.21 -1.64
CA THR A 2 -29.15 5.80 -0.75
C THR A 2 -27.98 6.27 -1.57
N ASP A 3 -27.69 7.54 -1.48
CA ASP A 3 -26.48 8.04 -2.08
C ASP A 3 -25.30 7.53 -1.25
N ASP A 4 -24.41 6.80 -1.90
CA ASP A 4 -23.19 6.39 -1.27
C ASP A 4 -22.30 7.63 -1.15
N GLN A 5 -22.17 8.14 0.07
CA GLN A 5 -21.38 9.34 0.34
C GLN A 5 -19.88 9.07 0.28
N ARG A 6 -19.49 7.81 0.16
CA ARG A 6 -18.08 7.46 0.09
C ARG A 6 -17.49 7.92 -1.24
N PRO A 7 -16.26 8.44 -1.22
CA PRO A 7 -15.60 8.82 -2.46
C PRO A 7 -15.31 7.60 -3.32
N GLY A 8 -15.24 7.81 -4.63
CA GLY A 8 -14.83 6.76 -5.55
C GLY A 8 -13.36 6.41 -5.41
N PRO A 9 -12.94 5.32 -6.07
CA PRO A 9 -11.56 4.81 -5.90
C PRO A 9 -10.48 5.80 -6.31
N ALA A 10 -10.71 6.63 -7.32
CA ALA A 10 -9.71 7.61 -7.74
C ALA A 10 -9.45 8.66 -6.64
N VAL A 11 -10.52 9.11 -5.99
CA VAL A 11 -10.39 10.09 -4.90
C VAL A 11 -9.72 9.45 -3.69
N THR A 12 -10.10 8.22 -3.36
CA THR A 12 -9.49 7.50 -2.25
C THR A 12 -8.00 7.27 -2.48
N ALA A 13 -7.62 6.90 -3.69
CA ALA A 13 -6.20 6.71 -4.04
C ALA A 13 -5.43 8.02 -3.93
N GLN A 14 -6.03 9.14 -4.34
CA GLN A 14 -5.41 10.45 -4.20
C GLN A 14 -5.19 10.82 -2.74
N ARG A 15 -6.17 10.52 -1.88
CA ARG A 15 -6.03 10.76 -0.44
C ARG A 15 -4.90 9.93 0.17
N LEU A 16 -4.75 8.69 -0.28
CA LEU A 16 -3.62 7.86 0.14
C LEU A 16 -2.29 8.50 -0.28
N GLU A 17 -2.22 8.98 -1.52
CA GLU A 17 -1.02 9.65 -2.01
C GLU A 17 -0.66 10.85 -1.15
N GLU A 18 -1.64 11.68 -0.80
CA GLU A 18 -1.43 12.84 0.06
C GLU A 18 -0.98 12.43 1.45
N ALA A 19 -1.63 11.41 2.03
CA ALA A 19 -1.27 10.91 3.35
C ALA A 19 0.15 10.37 3.37
N THR A 20 0.59 9.71 2.31
CA THR A 20 1.97 9.19 2.24
C THR A 20 2.99 10.32 2.15
N ARG A 21 2.67 11.40 1.44
CA ARG A 21 3.55 12.59 1.45
C ARG A 21 3.65 13.22 2.83
N ASP A 22 2.52 13.32 3.53
CA ASP A 22 2.51 13.82 4.90
C ASP A 22 3.35 12.93 5.82
N LEU A 23 3.29 11.63 5.60
CA LEU A 23 4.08 10.66 6.38
C LEU A 23 5.58 10.89 6.18
N VAL A 24 6.02 11.13 4.94
CA VAL A 24 7.42 11.41 4.65
C VAL A 24 7.90 12.63 5.44
N SER A 25 7.07 13.69 5.48
CA SER A 25 7.41 14.88 6.25
C SER A 25 7.44 14.61 7.75
N SER A 26 6.45 13.89 8.26
CA SER A 26 6.33 13.66 9.70
C SER A 26 7.38 12.69 10.24
N THR A 27 7.89 11.79 9.39
CA THR A 27 8.91 10.82 9.83
C THR A 27 10.33 11.34 9.74
N LEU A 28 10.53 12.57 9.21
CA LEU A 28 11.86 13.20 9.26
C LEU A 28 12.32 13.39 10.70
N GLN A 29 11.41 13.64 11.60
CA GLN A 29 11.69 13.70 13.03
C GLN A 29 10.54 13.01 13.76
N ILE A 30 10.87 12.05 14.60
CA ILE A 30 9.88 11.42 15.46
C ILE A 30 10.10 12.01 16.86
N PRO A 31 9.22 12.95 17.30
CA PRO A 31 9.43 13.66 18.57
C PRO A 31 9.40 12.73 19.78
N ARG A 32 8.64 11.65 19.67
CA ARG A 32 8.50 10.68 20.75
C ARG A 32 8.95 9.32 20.24
N PRO A 33 10.17 8.90 20.59
CA PRO A 33 10.70 7.61 20.12
C PRO A 33 9.77 6.43 20.43
N SER A 34 8.99 6.49 21.51
CA SER A 34 8.04 5.42 21.85
C SER A 34 6.94 5.26 20.80
N ASP A 35 6.70 6.25 19.96
CA ASP A 35 5.69 6.16 18.90
C ASP A 35 6.13 5.29 17.73
N ILE A 36 7.42 4.98 17.62
CA ILE A 36 7.93 4.24 16.44
C ILE A 36 7.26 2.88 16.28
N ASN A 37 6.97 2.20 17.39
CA ASN A 37 6.33 0.90 17.31
C ASN A 37 4.92 1.00 16.72
N ALA A 38 4.15 2.01 17.11
CA ALA A 38 2.83 2.26 16.57
C ALA A 38 2.89 2.64 15.08
N VAL A 39 3.88 3.44 14.71
CA VAL A 39 4.08 3.83 13.30
C VAL A 39 4.34 2.58 12.44
N LEU A 40 5.25 1.72 12.89
CA LEU A 40 5.59 0.50 12.14
C LEU A 40 4.40 -0.46 12.06
N ALA A 41 3.63 -0.60 13.14
CA ALA A 41 2.43 -1.44 13.14
C ALA A 41 1.40 -0.95 12.11
N SER A 42 1.16 0.36 12.07
CA SER A 42 0.21 0.95 11.12
C SER A 42 0.69 0.80 9.68
N LEU A 43 1.98 0.99 9.43
CA LEU A 43 2.53 0.83 8.09
C LEU A 43 2.47 -0.61 7.62
N GLY A 44 2.73 -1.56 8.51
CA GLY A 44 2.60 -2.98 8.19
C GLY A 44 1.17 -3.34 7.81
N THR A 45 0.20 -2.88 8.59
CA THR A 45 -1.22 -3.08 8.27
C THR A 45 -1.59 -2.45 6.94
N ALA A 46 -1.13 -1.22 6.71
CA ALA A 46 -1.41 -0.50 5.46
C ALA A 46 -0.88 -1.26 4.24
N GLN A 47 0.32 -1.81 4.33
CA GLN A 47 0.90 -2.59 3.23
C GLN A 47 0.09 -3.86 2.96
N GLY A 48 -0.36 -4.54 3.99
CA GLY A 48 -1.20 -5.73 3.82
C GLY A 48 -2.53 -5.40 3.17
N VAL A 49 -3.15 -4.29 3.54
CA VAL A 49 -4.41 -3.84 2.94
C VAL A 49 -4.19 -3.38 1.50
N LEU A 50 -3.05 -2.72 1.21
CA LEU A 50 -2.70 -2.34 -0.16
C LEU A 50 -2.54 -3.58 -1.06
N ALA A 51 -1.93 -4.64 -0.55
CA ALA A 51 -1.82 -5.88 -1.31
C ALA A 51 -3.21 -6.39 -1.73
N GLN A 52 -4.19 -6.31 -0.83
CA GLN A 52 -5.56 -6.68 -1.14
C GLN A 52 -6.17 -5.78 -2.23
N ALA A 53 -5.92 -4.47 -2.14
CA ALA A 53 -6.40 -3.53 -3.15
C ALA A 53 -5.80 -3.84 -4.54
N TYR A 54 -4.51 -4.16 -4.59
CA TYR A 54 -3.85 -4.51 -5.84
C TYR A 54 -4.42 -5.79 -6.44
N GLU A 55 -4.73 -6.79 -5.61
CA GLU A 55 -5.38 -8.02 -6.08
C GLU A 55 -6.78 -7.73 -6.63
N GLN A 56 -7.54 -6.85 -5.98
CA GLN A 56 -8.85 -6.45 -6.48
C GLN A 56 -8.74 -5.76 -7.84
N LEU A 57 -7.72 -4.93 -8.03
CA LEU A 57 -7.48 -4.29 -9.32
C LEU A 57 -7.07 -5.30 -10.39
N ALA A 58 -6.30 -6.32 -10.00
CA ALA A 58 -5.94 -7.40 -10.92
C ALA A 58 -7.18 -8.17 -11.37
N VAL A 59 -8.09 -8.47 -10.45
CA VAL A 59 -9.36 -9.13 -10.79
C VAL A 59 -10.18 -8.26 -11.73
N TRP A 60 -10.23 -6.95 -11.50
CA TRP A 60 -10.93 -6.03 -12.39
C TRP A 60 -10.38 -6.14 -13.83
N HIS A 61 -9.06 -6.19 -13.99
CA HIS A 61 -8.44 -6.33 -15.30
C HIS A 61 -8.73 -7.70 -15.95
N SER A 62 -8.81 -8.75 -15.14
CA SER A 62 -9.14 -10.07 -15.67
C SER A 62 -10.54 -10.12 -16.26
N GLN A 63 -11.45 -9.28 -15.79
CA GLN A 63 -12.81 -9.22 -16.30
C GLN A 63 -12.88 -8.61 -17.70
N VAL A 64 -11.87 -7.84 -18.11
CA VAL A 64 -11.76 -7.36 -19.50
C VAL A 64 -11.65 -8.55 -20.44
N VAL A 65 -10.87 -9.56 -20.08
CA VAL A 65 -10.69 -10.77 -20.88
C VAL A 65 -12.02 -11.49 -21.08
N HIS A 66 -12.90 -11.44 -20.07
CA HIS A 66 -14.21 -12.08 -20.14
C HIS A 66 -15.30 -11.17 -20.71
N GLY A 67 -14.91 -9.99 -21.21
CA GLY A 67 -15.85 -9.08 -21.85
C GLY A 67 -16.73 -8.29 -20.90
N VAL A 68 -16.43 -8.27 -19.61
CA VAL A 68 -17.18 -7.48 -18.63
C VAL A 68 -16.88 -6.00 -18.77
N HIS A 69 -15.62 -5.66 -19.09
CA HIS A 69 -15.19 -4.30 -19.35
C HIS A 69 -14.66 -4.21 -20.78
N HIS A 70 -14.77 -3.04 -21.37
CA HIS A 70 -14.30 -2.83 -22.74
C HIS A 70 -12.96 -2.14 -22.77
N ALA A 71 -12.02 -2.73 -23.51
CA ALA A 71 -10.76 -2.08 -23.84
C ALA A 71 -10.91 -1.43 -25.20
N GLY A 72 -10.38 -0.20 -25.35
CA GLY A 72 -10.52 0.55 -26.60
C GLY A 72 -9.65 -0.01 -27.71
N GLU A 73 -8.38 -0.24 -27.45
CA GLU A 73 -7.43 -0.72 -28.44
C GLU A 73 -6.61 -1.85 -27.86
N HIS A 74 -6.16 -2.74 -28.74
CA HIS A 74 -5.38 -3.90 -28.36
C HIS A 74 -3.95 -3.73 -28.84
N GLU A 75 -3.07 -3.31 -27.94
CA GLU A 75 -1.65 -3.44 -28.19
C GLU A 75 -1.15 -4.68 -27.43
N THR A 76 -0.39 -5.49 -28.14
CA THR A 76 0.22 -6.65 -27.51
C THR A 76 1.72 -6.46 -27.42
N ASP A 77 2.32 -7.06 -26.38
CA ASP A 77 3.78 -7.06 -26.26
C ASP A 77 4.38 -8.15 -27.19
N ASP A 78 5.69 -8.33 -27.10
CA ASP A 78 6.40 -9.31 -27.93
C ASP A 78 5.95 -10.75 -27.67
N SER A 79 5.32 -11.00 -26.51
CA SER A 79 4.78 -12.31 -26.15
C SER A 79 3.33 -12.50 -26.61
N GLY A 80 2.74 -11.45 -27.22
CA GLY A 80 1.35 -11.50 -27.66
C GLY A 80 0.35 -11.16 -26.58
N ASN A 81 0.77 -10.64 -25.43
CA ASN A 81 -0.12 -10.30 -24.32
C ASN A 81 -0.76 -8.93 -24.54
N PRO A 82 -2.09 -8.83 -24.44
CA PRO A 82 -2.77 -7.53 -24.46
C PRO A 82 -2.42 -6.70 -23.22
N ALA A 83 -2.68 -5.40 -23.32
CA ALA A 83 -2.35 -4.46 -22.25
C ALA A 83 -3.02 -4.82 -20.92
N TRP A 84 -4.28 -5.28 -20.94
CA TRP A 84 -4.98 -5.61 -19.70
C TRP A 84 -4.40 -6.85 -19.01
N VAL A 85 -3.86 -7.81 -19.78
CA VAL A 85 -3.18 -8.98 -19.20
C VAL A 85 -1.87 -8.55 -18.55
N ARG A 86 -1.11 -7.66 -19.22
CA ARG A 86 0.12 -7.13 -18.66
C ARG A 86 -0.14 -6.35 -17.37
N ALA A 87 -1.24 -5.58 -17.35
CA ALA A 87 -1.64 -4.84 -16.16
C ALA A 87 -2.02 -5.79 -15.02
N GLU A 88 -2.77 -6.85 -15.32
CA GLU A 88 -3.13 -7.85 -14.32
C GLU A 88 -1.89 -8.48 -13.69
N LEU A 89 -0.94 -8.91 -14.52
CA LEU A 89 0.29 -9.54 -14.04
C LEU A 89 1.11 -8.57 -13.18
N ALA A 90 1.22 -7.32 -13.62
CA ALA A 90 1.95 -6.30 -12.87
C ALA A 90 1.29 -6.01 -11.51
N LEU A 91 -0.05 -6.05 -11.46
CA LEU A 91 -0.78 -5.83 -10.21
C LEU A 91 -0.61 -6.99 -9.23
N HIS A 92 -0.56 -8.23 -9.72
CA HIS A 92 -0.22 -9.38 -8.87
C HIS A 92 1.19 -9.23 -8.30
N GLU A 93 2.11 -8.74 -9.11
CA GLU A 93 3.48 -8.47 -8.66
C GLU A 93 3.49 -7.37 -7.60
N ALA A 94 2.75 -6.28 -7.81
CA ALA A 94 2.64 -5.20 -6.82
C ALA A 94 2.09 -5.73 -5.50
N ALA A 95 1.06 -6.59 -5.55
CA ALA A 95 0.49 -7.20 -4.35
C ALA A 95 1.53 -8.03 -3.62
N HIS A 96 2.33 -8.79 -4.35
CA HIS A 96 3.39 -9.61 -3.76
C HIS A 96 4.43 -8.74 -3.06
N HIS A 97 4.85 -7.65 -3.70
CA HIS A 97 5.81 -6.73 -3.08
C HIS A 97 5.25 -6.05 -1.83
N SER A 98 3.97 -5.68 -1.83
CA SER A 98 3.33 -5.11 -0.65
C SER A 98 3.24 -6.11 0.49
N THR A 99 2.95 -7.38 0.19
CA THR A 99 2.95 -8.44 1.19
C THR A 99 4.34 -8.60 1.79
N ASN A 100 5.38 -8.60 0.95
CA ASN A 100 6.75 -8.67 1.42
C ASN A 100 7.13 -7.46 2.27
N ALA A 101 6.67 -6.28 1.89
CA ALA A 101 6.88 -5.06 2.68
C ALA A 101 6.20 -5.17 4.04
N ALA A 102 4.97 -5.69 4.09
CA ALA A 102 4.25 -5.89 5.35
C ALA A 102 5.02 -6.82 6.29
N GLU A 103 5.56 -7.90 5.75
CA GLU A 103 6.35 -8.86 6.55
C GLU A 103 7.65 -8.23 7.05
N ALA A 104 8.31 -7.44 6.23
CA ALA A 104 9.53 -6.73 6.63
C ALA A 104 9.24 -5.69 7.72
N LEU A 105 8.12 -4.99 7.60
CA LEU A 105 7.70 -4.03 8.62
C LEU A 105 7.37 -4.72 9.94
N GLU A 106 6.79 -5.90 9.90
CA GLU A 106 6.53 -6.68 11.11
C GLU A 106 7.84 -7.11 11.78
N ARG A 107 8.85 -7.49 10.98
CA ARG A 107 10.18 -7.78 11.54
C ARG A 107 10.81 -6.55 12.19
N ALA A 108 10.65 -5.38 11.54
CA ALA A 108 11.14 -4.12 12.10
C ALA A 108 10.41 -3.80 13.40
N ARG A 109 9.09 -3.99 13.42
CA ARG A 109 8.29 -3.76 14.62
C ARG A 109 8.71 -4.69 15.76
N SER A 110 8.93 -5.97 15.46
CA SER A 110 9.40 -6.92 16.46
C SER A 110 10.76 -6.52 17.04
N ALA A 111 11.69 -6.14 16.18
CA ALA A 111 13.01 -5.72 16.61
C ALA A 111 12.95 -4.44 17.44
N THR A 112 12.15 -3.48 16.98
CA THR A 112 11.96 -2.21 17.71
C THR A 112 11.28 -2.45 19.05
N GLY A 113 10.38 -3.43 19.12
CA GLY A 113 9.64 -3.74 20.35
C GLY A 113 10.50 -4.23 21.51
N VAL A 114 11.69 -4.79 21.22
CA VAL A 114 12.60 -5.20 22.30
C VAL A 114 13.55 -4.09 22.71
N ALA A 115 13.59 -2.98 21.98
CA ALA A 115 14.40 -1.83 22.35
C ALA A 115 13.67 -1.01 23.43
N ARG A 116 14.45 -0.38 24.26
CA ARG A 116 13.89 0.53 25.25
C ARG A 116 14.03 1.95 24.70
N TRP A 117 12.89 2.61 24.51
CA TRP A 117 12.85 3.96 23.98
C TRP A 117 12.45 4.93 25.07
N PHE A 118 13.15 6.05 25.11
CA PHE A 118 12.85 7.12 26.04
C PHE A 118 12.46 8.36 25.26
N ASP A 119 11.32 8.94 25.61
CA ASP A 119 10.81 10.13 24.93
C ASP A 119 11.59 11.39 25.33
N GLU A 120 12.27 11.35 26.47
CA GLU A 120 13.09 12.45 26.93
C GLU A 120 14.52 11.99 27.17
N ILE A 121 15.47 12.87 26.85
CA ILE A 121 16.86 12.61 27.12
C ILE A 121 17.12 12.91 28.59
N LYS A 122 17.67 11.94 29.30
CA LYS A 122 18.04 12.13 30.69
C LYS A 122 19.42 12.79 30.77
N ALA A 123 19.47 14.00 31.29
CA ALA A 123 20.68 14.79 31.24
C ALA A 123 21.79 14.26 32.15
N ASP A 124 21.46 13.49 33.18
CA ASP A 124 22.42 13.11 34.22
C ASP A 124 23.00 11.73 34.07
N GLU A 125 22.84 11.16 32.90
CA GLU A 125 23.29 9.78 32.70
C GLU A 125 24.45 9.61 31.72
#